data_8261b161ad02e8a8642e9957b92da24b
#
_entry.id   8261b161ad02e8a8642e9957b92da24b
#
_cell.length_a   1.000
_cell.length_b   1.000
_cell.length_c   1.000
_cell.angle_alpha   90.00
_cell.angle_beta   90.00
_cell.angle_gamma   90.00
#
_symmetry.space_group_name_H-M   'P 1'
#
loop_
_entity.id
_entity.type
_entity.pdbx_description
1 polymer ?
#
loop_
_entity_poly.entity_id
_entity_poly.type
_entity_poly.pdbx_seq_one_letter_code
_entity_poly.pdbx_strand_id
1 'polypeptide(L)'
;MRDNISIKGARVNNLRNVDLDIPRNKLVVFTGLSGSGKTSLAFDTLYAEGQRRYVESLSSYARQFLGQMEKPDVDYIDGLSPAISIDQKTTGRNPRSTVGTVTEIHDYLRLLYARIGIPHCPKCGRRIEQQTIDQMVDKVMALPEGTRIQIMAPVIRGRKGEYAKLLEDMRKSGYVRVRIDGQMFELSDEIILDKKKKHSIEIVVDRIILRPDAASRVADSLENALELADGLALVGVIDGEEMLFSQNYSCVECGISIEELEPRSFSFNSPFGACPACTGLGMQSKISPELIIAHPERSLAEGAIKISGWSSVADDSMSLMAYRGLAEHYGFDINTPVCELPEEFMNILMYGSGEEKIQFSIKTGRHERKYEQPFEGIVRSLERRFRETGSEMVKQEIGQYMVMEPCPVCRGLRLKPEVLAVTVGDLNIAQLSLLSVKEARVFIDNLKLSPKESMIAERILKEISTRLSFLCNVGLDYLTLARS
;
A
#
# COMPACT_ATOMS: atom_id res chain seq x y z
N MET A 1 38.16 42.59 -3.04
CA MET A 1 36.90 41.88 -3.39
C MET A 1 35.89 42.92 -3.82
N ARG A 2 35.08 42.64 -4.86
CA ARG A 2 34.02 43.61 -5.24
C ARG A 2 32.92 43.55 -4.17
N ASP A 3 32.44 44.73 -3.78
CA ASP A 3 31.44 44.85 -2.71
C ASP A 3 30.00 44.63 -3.18
N ASN A 4 29.77 44.64 -4.51
CA ASN A 4 28.45 44.48 -5.14
C ASN A 4 28.45 43.38 -6.19
N ILE A 5 27.25 42.84 -6.45
CA ILE A 5 26.90 42.12 -7.66
C ILE A 5 26.26 43.12 -8.61
N SER A 6 26.90 43.31 -9.76
CA SER A 6 26.41 44.28 -10.79
C SER A 6 25.73 43.55 -11.91
N ILE A 7 24.49 43.94 -12.21
CA ILE A 7 23.67 43.43 -13.31
C ILE A 7 23.46 44.55 -14.31
N LYS A 8 23.62 44.26 -15.59
CA LYS A 8 23.36 45.19 -16.70
C LYS A 8 22.51 44.50 -17.75
N GLY A 9 21.44 45.18 -18.15
CA GLY A 9 20.62 44.74 -19.25
C GLY A 9 19.85 43.47 -19.04
N ALA A 10 19.29 43.19 -17.84
CA ALA A 10 18.48 41.99 -17.60
C ALA A 10 17.12 42.07 -18.33
N ARG A 11 16.83 41.05 -19.20
CA ARG A 11 15.63 40.99 -20.06
C ARG A 11 14.89 39.66 -19.95
N VAL A 12 15.23 38.84 -18.98
CA VAL A 12 14.57 37.53 -18.79
C VAL A 12 13.09 37.71 -18.46
N ASN A 13 12.24 36.95 -19.13
CA ASN A 13 10.76 36.99 -18.97
C ASN A 13 10.18 38.42 -19.18
N ASN A 14 9.65 39.01 -18.11
CA ASN A 14 9.03 40.34 -18.15
C ASN A 14 9.96 41.49 -17.73
N LEU A 15 11.24 41.22 -17.51
CA LEU A 15 12.23 42.28 -17.22
C LEU A 15 12.48 43.16 -18.44
N ARG A 16 12.57 44.47 -18.22
CA ARG A 16 12.71 45.46 -19.26
C ARG A 16 14.05 46.17 -19.17
N ASN A 17 15.13 45.44 -19.54
CA ASN A 17 16.50 45.98 -19.57
C ASN A 17 16.92 46.54 -18.19
N VAL A 18 16.81 45.75 -17.15
CA VAL A 18 17.05 46.21 -15.77
C VAL A 18 18.54 46.23 -15.45
N ASP A 19 19.00 47.38 -14.97
CA ASP A 19 20.33 47.60 -14.41
C ASP A 19 20.22 47.69 -12.88
N LEU A 20 21.05 46.94 -12.13
CA LEU A 20 21.01 46.92 -10.67
C LEU A 20 22.35 46.55 -10.07
N ASP A 21 22.71 47.22 -8.97
CA ASP A 21 23.82 46.84 -8.11
C ASP A 21 23.29 46.28 -6.76
N ILE A 22 23.63 45.05 -6.44
CA ILE A 22 23.17 44.37 -5.25
C ILE A 22 24.36 44.23 -4.28
N PRO A 23 24.24 44.73 -3.03
CA PRO A 23 25.33 44.63 -2.07
C PRO A 23 25.59 43.16 -1.67
N ARG A 24 26.86 42.76 -1.58
CA ARG A 24 27.29 41.46 -1.10
C ARG A 24 27.33 41.42 0.43
N ASN A 25 27.26 40.19 0.99
CA ASN A 25 27.32 39.96 2.43
C ASN A 25 26.24 40.71 3.23
N LYS A 26 25.09 40.94 2.61
CA LYS A 26 23.92 41.60 3.20
C LYS A 26 22.67 40.74 2.97
N LEU A 27 21.69 40.87 3.86
CA LEU A 27 20.34 40.40 3.60
C LEU A 27 19.67 41.41 2.63
N VAL A 28 19.31 40.93 1.45
CA VAL A 28 18.62 41.73 0.42
C VAL A 28 17.23 41.18 0.20
N VAL A 29 16.20 42.02 0.24
CA VAL A 29 14.80 41.66 0.05
C VAL A 29 14.26 42.27 -1.23
N PHE A 30 13.76 41.41 -2.13
CA PHE A 30 13.07 41.84 -3.35
C PHE A 30 11.57 41.98 -3.06
N THR A 31 11.01 43.17 -3.18
CA THR A 31 9.60 43.43 -2.90
C THR A 31 8.90 43.98 -4.16
N GLY A 32 7.58 43.86 -4.22
CA GLY A 32 6.75 44.35 -5.33
C GLY A 32 5.50 43.49 -5.53
N LEU A 33 4.65 43.93 -6.45
CA LEU A 33 3.40 43.24 -6.81
C LEU A 33 3.68 41.88 -7.45
N SER A 34 2.67 40.97 -7.41
CA SER A 34 2.76 39.71 -8.14
C SER A 34 2.93 40.00 -9.65
N GLY A 35 3.83 39.26 -10.30
CA GLY A 35 4.16 39.46 -11.72
C GLY A 35 5.11 40.64 -12.01
N SER A 36 5.68 41.31 -10.99
CA SER A 36 6.60 42.45 -11.21
C SER A 36 8.03 42.05 -11.62
N GLY A 37 8.33 40.77 -11.78
CA GLY A 37 9.65 40.30 -12.22
C GLY A 37 10.64 39.96 -11.07
N LYS A 38 10.22 39.96 -9.80
CA LYS A 38 11.09 39.63 -8.65
C LYS A 38 11.76 38.26 -8.80
N THR A 39 10.98 37.24 -9.12
CA THR A 39 11.45 35.87 -9.35
C THR A 39 12.33 35.81 -10.60
N SER A 40 11.93 36.48 -11.67
CA SER A 40 12.71 36.56 -12.91
C SER A 40 14.11 37.17 -12.70
N LEU A 41 14.22 38.16 -11.83
CA LEU A 41 15.53 38.73 -11.50
C LEU A 41 16.35 37.86 -10.55
N ALA A 42 15.73 37.36 -9.45
CA ALA A 42 16.46 36.61 -8.41
C ALA A 42 16.82 35.19 -8.85
N PHE A 43 15.87 34.45 -9.44
CA PHE A 43 16.03 33.04 -9.79
C PHE A 43 16.43 32.87 -11.27
N ASP A 44 15.63 33.41 -12.21
CA ASP A 44 15.82 33.16 -13.63
C ASP A 44 17.01 33.95 -14.23
N THR A 45 17.52 34.97 -13.53
CA THR A 45 18.69 35.77 -13.94
C THR A 45 19.90 35.50 -13.03
N LEU A 46 19.86 35.94 -11.77
CA LEU A 46 21.01 35.88 -10.86
C LEU A 46 21.43 34.45 -10.54
N TYR A 47 20.49 33.66 -10.02
CA TYR A 47 20.79 32.25 -9.63
C TYR A 47 21.13 31.43 -10.88
N ALA A 48 20.37 31.55 -11.96
CA ALA A 48 20.59 30.81 -13.19
C ALA A 48 22.00 31.06 -13.78
N GLU A 49 22.47 32.30 -13.82
CA GLU A 49 23.81 32.63 -14.30
C GLU A 49 24.89 32.19 -13.33
N GLY A 50 24.68 32.28 -12.01
CA GLY A 50 25.61 31.82 -11.01
C GLY A 50 25.79 30.30 -11.07
N GLN A 51 24.69 29.56 -11.20
CA GLN A 51 24.68 28.11 -11.35
C GLN A 51 25.32 27.68 -12.67
N ARG A 52 25.00 28.34 -13.79
CA ARG A 52 25.58 28.06 -15.10
C ARG A 52 27.12 28.19 -15.06
N ARG A 53 27.67 29.29 -14.54
CA ARG A 53 29.13 29.46 -14.37
C ARG A 53 29.76 28.44 -13.47
N TYR A 54 29.08 28.08 -12.39
CA TYR A 54 29.54 27.01 -11.48
C TYR A 54 29.63 25.66 -12.21
N VAL A 55 28.56 25.27 -12.92
CA VAL A 55 28.52 24.02 -13.70
C VAL A 55 29.60 24.01 -14.79
N GLU A 56 29.82 25.14 -15.49
CA GLU A 56 30.87 25.27 -16.50
C GLU A 56 32.29 25.10 -15.94
N SER A 57 32.49 25.43 -14.68
CA SER A 57 33.79 25.22 -14.00
C SER A 57 34.08 23.77 -13.63
N LEU A 58 33.07 22.87 -13.68
CA LEU A 58 33.20 21.45 -13.37
C LEU A 58 33.78 20.64 -14.52
N SER A 59 34.21 19.42 -14.23
CA SER A 59 34.71 18.49 -15.24
C SER A 59 33.63 18.13 -16.28
N SER A 60 34.04 17.76 -17.49
CA SER A 60 33.11 17.31 -18.55
C SER A 60 32.23 16.17 -18.14
N TYR A 61 32.71 15.25 -17.30
CA TYR A 61 31.94 14.15 -16.76
C TYR A 61 30.81 14.65 -15.82
N ALA A 62 31.11 15.55 -14.88
CA ALA A 62 30.11 16.13 -13.98
C ALA A 62 29.03 16.93 -14.71
N ARG A 63 29.40 17.63 -15.79
CA ARG A 63 28.46 18.41 -16.63
C ARG A 63 27.42 17.54 -17.34
N GLN A 64 27.73 16.29 -17.69
CA GLN A 64 26.77 15.36 -18.32
C GLN A 64 25.61 15.01 -17.38
N PHE A 65 25.85 14.98 -16.06
CA PHE A 65 24.80 14.66 -15.07
C PHE A 65 23.96 15.87 -14.64
N LEU A 66 24.54 17.07 -14.71
CA LEU A 66 23.87 18.30 -14.24
C LEU A 66 23.05 19.01 -15.32
N GLY A 67 23.17 18.57 -16.56
CA GLY A 67 22.50 19.17 -17.71
C GLY A 67 23.14 20.53 -18.15
N GLN A 68 22.82 20.95 -19.36
CA GLN A 68 23.19 22.29 -19.84
C GLN A 68 22.10 23.28 -19.41
N MET A 69 22.49 24.32 -18.69
CA MET A 69 21.59 25.43 -18.38
C MET A 69 21.68 26.51 -19.50
N GLU A 70 20.54 26.96 -19.93
CA GLU A 70 20.49 28.07 -20.90
C GLU A 70 21.05 29.36 -20.26
N LYS A 71 21.76 30.15 -21.09
CA LYS A 71 22.26 31.43 -20.62
C LYS A 71 21.10 32.42 -20.50
N PRO A 72 20.89 33.06 -19.33
CA PRO A 72 19.85 34.06 -19.19
C PRO A 72 20.11 35.28 -20.13
N ASP A 73 19.03 35.89 -20.59
CA ASP A 73 19.11 37.09 -21.42
C ASP A 73 19.49 38.32 -20.56
N VAL A 74 20.79 38.55 -20.49
CA VAL A 74 21.41 39.63 -19.73
C VAL A 74 22.73 40.03 -20.43
N ASP A 75 23.01 41.33 -20.51
CA ASP A 75 24.22 41.79 -21.14
C ASP A 75 25.45 41.44 -20.33
N TYR A 76 25.39 41.65 -19.01
CA TYR A 76 26.51 41.47 -18.13
C TYR A 76 26.10 41.25 -16.68
N ILE A 77 26.71 40.28 -16.00
CA ILE A 77 26.64 40.12 -14.56
C ILE A 77 28.05 39.86 -14.00
N ASP A 78 28.44 40.66 -13.02
CA ASP A 78 29.71 40.54 -12.33
C ASP A 78 29.53 40.41 -10.81
N GLY A 79 30.56 39.87 -10.13
CA GLY A 79 30.54 39.72 -8.67
C GLY A 79 29.74 38.50 -8.16
N LEU A 80 29.26 37.62 -9.04
CA LEU A 80 28.56 36.39 -8.63
C LEU A 80 29.48 35.44 -7.87
N SER A 81 28.91 34.78 -6.85
CA SER A 81 29.48 33.60 -6.17
C SER A 81 28.65 32.37 -6.52
N PRO A 82 29.17 31.15 -6.31
CA PRO A 82 28.33 29.97 -6.33
C PRO A 82 27.11 30.18 -5.41
N ALA A 83 25.92 29.89 -5.92
CA ALA A 83 24.66 30.18 -5.24
C ALA A 83 23.84 28.90 -5.02
N ILE A 84 23.05 28.92 -3.97
CA ILE A 84 22.03 27.90 -3.68
C ILE A 84 20.67 28.57 -3.77
N SER A 85 19.74 27.96 -4.47
CA SER A 85 18.35 28.38 -4.56
C SER A 85 17.47 27.47 -3.71
N ILE A 86 16.55 28.07 -2.98
CA ILE A 86 15.48 27.38 -2.29
C ILE A 86 14.17 27.89 -2.87
N ASP A 87 13.60 27.10 -3.78
CA ASP A 87 12.34 27.46 -4.41
C ASP A 87 11.15 27.07 -3.55
N GLN A 88 10.09 27.87 -3.64
CA GLN A 88 8.78 27.42 -3.22
C GLN A 88 8.32 26.31 -4.17
N LYS A 89 8.35 25.06 -3.74
CA LYS A 89 7.84 23.96 -4.55
C LYS A 89 6.38 24.23 -4.94
N THR A 90 6.15 24.49 -6.19
CA THR A 90 4.85 24.26 -6.81
C THR A 90 4.57 22.76 -6.66
N THR A 91 3.42 22.45 -6.07
CA THR A 91 2.92 21.11 -5.73
C THR A 91 3.59 19.98 -6.52
N GLY A 92 4.50 19.25 -5.87
CA GLY A 92 5.11 18.07 -6.49
C GLY A 92 4.00 17.05 -6.79
N ARG A 93 3.83 16.68 -8.04
CA ARG A 93 2.81 15.71 -8.49
C ARG A 93 3.11 14.26 -8.10
N ASN A 94 4.14 14.04 -7.27
CA ASN A 94 4.47 12.69 -6.83
C ASN A 94 3.66 12.33 -5.56
N PRO A 95 2.61 11.50 -5.67
CA PRO A 95 1.76 11.13 -4.54
C PRO A 95 2.50 10.30 -3.47
N ARG A 96 3.73 9.86 -3.75
CA ARG A 96 4.58 9.10 -2.84
C ARG A 96 5.50 9.97 -1.99
N SER A 97 5.64 11.25 -2.29
CA SER A 97 6.39 12.19 -1.47
C SER A 97 5.47 12.76 -0.39
N THR A 98 5.84 12.55 0.88
CA THR A 98 5.11 13.05 2.05
C THR A 98 6.04 13.88 2.93
N VAL A 99 5.47 14.67 3.86
CA VAL A 99 6.26 15.39 4.87
C VAL A 99 7.21 14.43 5.57
N GLY A 100 6.73 13.26 6.01
CA GLY A 100 7.55 12.26 6.68
C GLY A 100 8.72 11.73 5.85
N THR A 101 8.54 11.55 4.52
CA THR A 101 9.61 11.07 3.65
C THR A 101 10.62 12.16 3.28
N VAL A 102 10.15 13.39 3.07
CA VAL A 102 11.03 14.52 2.74
C VAL A 102 11.89 14.95 3.92
N THR A 103 11.38 14.81 5.14
CA THR A 103 12.10 15.11 6.39
C THR A 103 12.90 13.93 6.92
N GLU A 104 12.90 12.79 6.23
CA GLU A 104 13.52 11.51 6.66
C GLU A 104 12.93 10.90 7.94
N ILE A 105 11.94 11.55 8.57
CA ILE A 105 11.30 11.03 9.79
C ILE A 105 10.73 9.64 9.54
N HIS A 106 10.12 9.41 8.37
CA HIS A 106 9.53 8.11 8.02
C HIS A 106 10.58 7.00 7.95
N ASP A 107 11.84 7.29 7.59
CA ASP A 107 12.91 6.31 7.54
C ASP A 107 13.30 5.84 8.95
N TYR A 108 13.35 6.75 9.91
CA TYR A 108 13.56 6.40 11.31
C TYR A 108 12.34 5.71 11.93
N LEU A 109 11.11 6.08 11.56
CA LEU A 109 9.92 5.36 11.98
C LEU A 109 9.93 3.91 11.49
N ARG A 110 10.26 3.66 10.22
CA ARG A 110 10.39 2.29 9.69
C ARG A 110 11.40 1.47 10.48
N LEU A 111 12.53 2.07 10.86
CA LEU A 111 13.54 1.42 11.68
C LEU A 111 13.01 1.14 13.09
N LEU A 112 12.31 2.11 13.72
CA LEU A 112 11.71 1.96 15.04
C LEU A 112 10.72 0.77 15.07
N TYR A 113 9.76 0.74 14.13
CA TYR A 113 8.76 -0.32 14.05
C TYR A 113 9.35 -1.69 13.73
N ALA A 114 10.42 -1.75 12.94
CA ALA A 114 11.12 -3.00 12.66
C ALA A 114 11.90 -3.54 13.88
N ARG A 115 12.35 -2.67 14.79
CA ARG A 115 13.21 -3.05 15.93
C ARG A 115 12.43 -3.34 17.21
N ILE A 116 11.40 -2.55 17.51
CA ILE A 116 10.61 -2.67 18.74
C ILE A 116 9.11 -2.80 18.50
N GLY A 117 8.68 -2.91 17.24
CA GLY A 117 7.27 -3.09 16.90
C GLY A 117 6.72 -4.42 17.38
N ILE A 118 5.53 -4.39 17.96
CA ILE A 118 4.81 -5.55 18.46
C ILE A 118 3.81 -5.99 17.41
N PRO A 119 3.98 -7.14 16.75
CA PRO A 119 3.04 -7.62 15.76
C PRO A 119 1.77 -8.19 16.39
N HIS A 120 0.64 -7.91 15.75
CA HIS A 120 -0.66 -8.45 16.11
C HIS A 120 -1.28 -9.15 14.91
N CYS A 121 -2.19 -10.07 15.16
CA CYS A 121 -2.94 -10.71 14.09
C CYS A 121 -3.91 -9.73 13.42
N PRO A 122 -3.85 -9.51 12.10
CA PRO A 122 -4.74 -8.57 11.41
C PRO A 122 -6.21 -9.01 11.42
N LYS A 123 -6.52 -10.25 11.76
CA LYS A 123 -7.91 -10.76 11.87
C LYS A 123 -8.47 -10.72 13.28
N CYS A 124 -7.75 -11.24 14.28
CA CYS A 124 -8.25 -11.37 15.63
C CYS A 124 -7.63 -10.37 16.63
N GLY A 125 -6.64 -9.56 16.22
CA GLY A 125 -5.98 -8.56 17.06
C GLY A 125 -5.03 -9.13 18.12
N ARG A 126 -4.92 -10.45 18.25
CA ARG A 126 -4.05 -11.09 19.25
C ARG A 126 -2.59 -10.78 18.97
N ARG A 127 -1.81 -10.47 20.00
CA ARG A 127 -0.36 -10.32 19.93
C ARG A 127 0.30 -11.60 19.41
N ILE A 128 1.23 -11.45 18.48
CA ILE A 128 2.00 -12.54 17.90
C ILE A 128 3.42 -12.45 18.45
N GLU A 129 3.91 -13.53 19.01
CA GLU A 129 5.26 -13.62 19.55
C GLU A 129 6.02 -14.77 18.88
N GLN A 130 7.30 -14.54 18.60
CA GLN A 130 8.23 -15.62 18.31
C GLN A 130 8.60 -16.31 19.61
N GLN A 131 8.61 -17.63 19.59
CA GLN A 131 9.08 -18.43 20.72
C GLN A 131 10.41 -19.07 20.34
N THR A 132 11.41 -18.95 21.21
CA THR A 132 12.64 -19.72 21.06
C THR A 132 12.39 -21.16 21.52
N ILE A 133 13.21 -22.11 21.04
CA ILE A 133 13.12 -23.51 21.46
C ILE A 133 13.24 -23.62 22.97
N ASP A 134 14.17 -22.90 23.59
CA ASP A 134 14.33 -22.89 25.04
C ASP A 134 13.03 -22.49 25.76
N GLN A 135 12.37 -21.43 25.29
CA GLN A 135 11.09 -20.99 25.85
C GLN A 135 9.96 -22.02 25.66
N MET A 136 9.97 -22.76 24.54
CA MET A 136 9.01 -23.84 24.31
C MET A 136 9.29 -25.00 25.26
N VAL A 137 10.57 -25.41 25.42
CA VAL A 137 11.02 -26.46 26.36
C VAL A 137 10.63 -26.08 27.79
N ASP A 138 10.94 -24.84 28.22
CA ASP A 138 10.59 -24.36 29.56
C ASP A 138 9.09 -24.46 29.85
N LYS A 139 8.24 -24.09 28.88
CA LYS A 139 6.77 -24.23 29.02
C LYS A 139 6.31 -25.67 29.10
N VAL A 140 6.91 -26.56 28.30
CA VAL A 140 6.59 -27.99 28.33
C VAL A 140 7.07 -28.63 29.64
N MET A 141 8.27 -28.28 30.07
CA MET A 141 8.84 -28.81 31.31
C MET A 141 8.21 -28.26 32.60
N ALA A 142 7.44 -27.13 32.49
CA ALA A 142 6.65 -26.61 33.60
C ALA A 142 5.39 -27.45 33.89
N LEU A 143 5.03 -28.40 33.02
CA LEU A 143 3.96 -29.38 33.30
C LEU A 143 4.35 -30.33 34.42
N PRO A 144 3.39 -30.93 35.15
CA PRO A 144 3.68 -31.88 36.23
C PRO A 144 4.53 -33.05 35.77
N GLU A 145 5.44 -33.51 36.63
CA GLU A 145 6.23 -34.72 36.39
C GLU A 145 5.32 -35.92 36.17
N GLY A 146 5.67 -36.81 35.24
CA GLY A 146 4.86 -37.98 34.87
C GLY A 146 3.78 -37.67 33.82
N THR A 147 3.58 -36.40 33.43
CA THR A 147 2.66 -36.04 32.35
C THR A 147 3.07 -36.72 31.04
N ARG A 148 2.10 -37.32 30.35
CA ARG A 148 2.31 -37.93 29.02
C ARG A 148 2.00 -36.92 27.93
N ILE A 149 2.99 -36.62 27.11
CA ILE A 149 2.83 -35.67 26.01
C ILE A 149 3.11 -36.34 24.66
N GLN A 150 2.52 -35.75 23.61
CA GLN A 150 2.83 -36.02 22.21
C GLN A 150 3.32 -34.74 21.55
N ILE A 151 4.49 -34.80 20.92
CA ILE A 151 5.02 -33.69 20.10
C ILE A 151 4.66 -34.01 18.66
N MET A 152 3.98 -33.08 17.99
CA MET A 152 3.41 -33.25 16.66
C MET A 152 3.79 -32.08 15.76
N ALA A 153 3.95 -32.37 14.48
CA ALA A 153 4.18 -31.38 13.43
C ALA A 153 2.88 -31.12 12.63
N PRO A 154 2.21 -29.97 12.74
CA PRO A 154 0.96 -29.66 12.05
C PRO A 154 1.23 -29.24 10.58
N VAL A 155 1.52 -30.23 9.71
CA VAL A 155 1.91 -30.04 8.32
C VAL A 155 0.78 -29.54 7.42
N ILE A 156 -0.48 -29.86 7.73
CA ILE A 156 -1.67 -29.35 7.03
C ILE A 156 -2.68 -28.86 8.06
N ARG A 157 -3.21 -27.66 7.83
CA ARG A 157 -4.20 -27.01 8.71
C ARG A 157 -5.41 -26.52 7.91
N GLY A 158 -6.52 -27.24 7.97
CA GLY A 158 -7.80 -26.86 7.39
C GLY A 158 -7.79 -26.63 5.87
N ARG A 159 -6.97 -27.38 5.13
CA ARG A 159 -6.86 -27.27 3.65
C ARG A 159 -7.50 -28.46 2.95
N LYS A 160 -8.09 -28.22 1.78
CA LYS A 160 -8.64 -29.29 0.93
C LYS A 160 -7.51 -30.02 0.20
N GLY A 161 -7.63 -31.35 0.07
CA GLY A 161 -6.67 -32.17 -0.66
C GLY A 161 -6.70 -33.64 -0.26
N GLU A 162 -6.12 -34.50 -1.05
CA GLU A 162 -5.99 -35.97 -0.79
C GLU A 162 -4.73 -36.31 -0.01
N TYR A 163 -3.68 -35.52 -0.09
CA TYR A 163 -2.40 -35.64 0.63
C TYR A 163 -1.69 -37.00 0.60
N ALA A 164 -2.05 -37.90 -0.31
CA ALA A 164 -1.51 -39.25 -0.40
C ALA A 164 0.04 -39.25 -0.53
N LYS A 165 0.60 -38.36 -1.36
CA LYS A 165 2.04 -38.22 -1.52
C LYS A 165 2.73 -37.74 -0.24
N LEU A 166 2.17 -36.78 0.47
CA LEU A 166 2.70 -36.30 1.75
C LEU A 166 2.77 -37.41 2.77
N LEU A 167 1.70 -38.20 2.93
CA LEU A 167 1.63 -39.31 3.86
C LEU A 167 2.66 -40.42 3.49
N GLU A 168 2.83 -40.68 2.19
CA GLU A 168 3.84 -41.61 1.72
C GLU A 168 5.28 -41.15 1.99
N ASP A 169 5.57 -39.85 1.75
CA ASP A 169 6.86 -39.26 2.04
C ASP A 169 7.18 -39.30 3.54
N MET A 170 6.21 -39.03 4.41
CA MET A 170 6.38 -39.12 5.86
C MET A 170 6.63 -40.56 6.31
N ARG A 171 5.94 -41.56 5.72
CA ARG A 171 6.19 -42.96 5.95
C ARG A 171 7.62 -43.39 5.56
N LYS A 172 8.10 -42.92 4.41
CA LYS A 172 9.47 -43.14 3.93
C LYS A 172 10.52 -42.52 4.85
N SER A 173 10.19 -41.37 5.47
CA SER A 173 11.05 -40.68 6.44
C SER A 173 11.06 -41.34 7.82
N GLY A 174 10.32 -42.46 8.01
CA GLY A 174 10.35 -43.24 9.23
C GLY A 174 9.33 -42.88 10.31
N TYR A 175 8.43 -41.94 10.01
CA TYR A 175 7.33 -41.66 10.94
C TYR A 175 6.30 -42.76 10.93
N VAL A 176 5.75 -43.07 12.12
CA VAL A 176 4.87 -44.21 12.31
C VAL A 176 3.41 -43.79 12.43
N ARG A 177 3.14 -42.62 13.02
CA ARG A 177 1.78 -42.18 13.36
C ARG A 177 1.48 -40.80 12.86
N VAL A 178 0.22 -40.58 12.49
CA VAL A 178 -0.33 -39.33 12.06
C VAL A 178 -1.69 -39.10 12.73
N ARG A 179 -1.99 -37.89 13.10
CA ARG A 179 -3.32 -37.46 13.51
C ARG A 179 -3.98 -36.71 12.37
N ILE A 180 -5.16 -37.14 11.95
CA ILE A 180 -5.93 -36.54 10.87
C ILE A 180 -7.32 -36.20 11.40
N ASP A 181 -7.67 -34.93 11.31
CA ASP A 181 -8.96 -34.40 11.78
C ASP A 181 -9.29 -34.80 13.22
N GLY A 182 -8.24 -34.85 14.08
CA GLY A 182 -8.33 -35.26 15.49
C GLY A 182 -8.25 -36.73 15.75
N GLN A 183 -8.27 -37.62 14.74
CA GLN A 183 -8.17 -39.06 14.88
C GLN A 183 -6.76 -39.58 14.58
N MET A 184 -6.29 -40.55 15.37
CA MET A 184 -4.97 -41.17 15.23
C MET A 184 -5.01 -42.33 14.23
N PHE A 185 -4.05 -42.32 13.28
CA PHE A 185 -3.84 -43.36 12.29
C PHE A 185 -2.38 -43.83 12.32
N GLU A 186 -2.14 -45.08 11.93
CA GLU A 186 -0.80 -45.54 11.61
C GLU A 186 -0.49 -45.26 10.14
N LEU A 187 0.69 -44.74 9.85
CA LEU A 187 1.12 -44.45 8.47
C LEU A 187 1.33 -45.70 7.62
N SER A 188 1.35 -46.88 8.26
CA SER A 188 1.31 -48.22 7.61
C SER A 188 -0.03 -48.52 6.96
N ASP A 189 -1.12 -47.93 7.48
CA ASP A 189 -2.48 -48.18 7.02
C ASP A 189 -2.76 -47.44 5.72
N GLU A 190 -3.74 -47.89 4.96
CA GLU A 190 -4.22 -47.20 3.77
C GLU A 190 -5.15 -46.04 4.19
N ILE A 191 -4.64 -44.83 4.07
CA ILE A 191 -5.36 -43.61 4.47
C ILE A 191 -5.89 -42.91 3.21
N ILE A 192 -7.22 -42.89 3.04
CA ILE A 192 -7.90 -42.24 1.91
C ILE A 192 -8.62 -41.01 2.42
N LEU A 193 -8.24 -39.83 1.91
CA LEU A 193 -8.83 -38.53 2.27
C LEU A 193 -9.70 -37.98 1.15
N ASP A 194 -10.80 -37.32 1.51
CA ASP A 194 -11.71 -36.70 0.55
C ASP A 194 -11.14 -35.36 0.06
N LYS A 195 -10.77 -35.28 -1.22
CA LYS A 195 -10.23 -34.08 -1.89
C LYS A 195 -11.08 -32.82 -1.70
N LYS A 196 -12.39 -32.95 -1.50
CA LYS A 196 -13.33 -31.83 -1.38
C LYS A 196 -13.47 -31.31 0.03
N LYS A 197 -13.08 -32.09 1.05
CA LYS A 197 -13.11 -31.72 2.47
C LYS A 197 -11.84 -31.02 2.89
N LYS A 198 -11.94 -30.21 3.94
CA LYS A 198 -10.78 -29.61 4.60
C LYS A 198 -10.25 -30.61 5.61
N HIS A 199 -8.95 -30.85 5.58
CA HIS A 199 -8.26 -31.73 6.51
C HIS A 199 -7.21 -30.96 7.31
N SER A 200 -6.98 -31.43 8.54
CA SER A 200 -5.84 -31.05 9.38
C SER A 200 -5.01 -32.31 9.61
N ILE A 201 -3.71 -32.26 9.35
CA ILE A 201 -2.79 -33.39 9.42
C ILE A 201 -1.62 -33.02 10.31
N GLU A 202 -1.44 -33.73 11.39
CA GLU A 202 -0.32 -33.57 12.32
C GLU A 202 0.48 -34.89 12.39
N ILE A 203 1.77 -34.81 12.04
CA ILE A 203 2.70 -35.93 12.13
C ILE A 203 3.17 -36.06 13.58
N VAL A 204 3.02 -37.25 14.19
CA VAL A 204 3.53 -37.49 15.53
C VAL A 204 5.03 -37.73 15.47
N VAL A 205 5.78 -36.79 16.03
CA VAL A 205 7.25 -36.81 16.05
C VAL A 205 7.73 -37.65 17.21
N ASP A 206 7.21 -37.41 18.41
CA ASP A 206 7.61 -38.20 19.61
C ASP A 206 6.48 -38.27 20.64
N ARG A 207 6.59 -39.26 21.54
CA ARG A 207 5.73 -39.47 22.73
C ARG A 207 6.62 -39.59 23.96
N ILE A 208 6.48 -38.62 24.85
CA ILE A 208 7.38 -38.47 26.01
C ILE A 208 6.57 -38.52 27.31
N ILE A 209 7.10 -39.19 28.32
CA ILE A 209 6.67 -39.03 29.70
C ILE A 209 7.64 -38.02 30.33
N LEU A 210 7.12 -36.91 30.80
CA LEU A 210 7.94 -35.85 31.37
C LEU A 210 8.64 -36.32 32.65
N ARG A 211 9.95 -36.15 32.65
CA ARG A 211 10.86 -36.38 33.79
C ARG A 211 11.86 -35.24 33.81
N PRO A 212 12.55 -35.00 34.93
CA PRO A 212 13.54 -33.89 35.01
C PRO A 212 14.66 -33.96 33.96
N ASP A 213 15.00 -35.17 33.51
CA ASP A 213 16.02 -35.44 32.48
C ASP A 213 15.51 -35.40 31.03
N ALA A 214 14.21 -35.18 30.82
CA ALA A 214 13.60 -35.22 29.48
C ALA A 214 13.84 -33.95 28.64
N ALA A 215 14.40 -32.86 29.19
CA ALA A 215 14.50 -31.56 28.52
C ALA A 215 15.22 -31.64 27.17
N SER A 216 16.35 -32.34 27.05
CA SER A 216 17.08 -32.51 25.80
C SER A 216 16.24 -33.21 24.73
N ARG A 217 15.54 -34.31 25.12
CA ARG A 217 14.68 -35.04 24.19
C ARG A 217 13.47 -34.22 23.73
N VAL A 218 12.91 -33.40 24.62
CA VAL A 218 11.84 -32.46 24.27
C VAL A 218 12.35 -31.43 23.29
N ALA A 219 13.56 -30.86 23.48
CA ALA A 219 14.17 -29.91 22.56
C ALA A 219 14.37 -30.51 21.17
N ASP A 220 15.02 -31.70 21.09
CA ASP A 220 15.27 -32.39 19.82
C ASP A 220 13.96 -32.70 19.06
N SER A 221 12.92 -33.12 19.80
CA SER A 221 11.62 -33.46 19.20
C SER A 221 10.86 -32.22 18.76
N LEU A 222 10.98 -31.07 19.46
CA LEU A 222 10.42 -29.77 19.05
C LEU A 222 11.14 -29.24 17.81
N GLU A 223 12.48 -29.31 17.74
CA GLU A 223 13.25 -28.93 16.57
C GLU A 223 12.79 -29.69 15.31
N ASN A 224 12.68 -31.01 15.42
CA ASN A 224 12.19 -31.86 14.33
C ASN A 224 10.74 -31.47 13.92
N ALA A 225 9.86 -31.19 14.86
CA ALA A 225 8.49 -30.81 14.57
C ALA A 225 8.43 -29.45 13.86
N LEU A 226 9.25 -28.47 14.31
CA LEU A 226 9.36 -27.14 13.74
C LEU A 226 9.89 -27.19 12.30
N GLU A 227 10.89 -28.03 12.03
CA GLU A 227 11.44 -28.22 10.69
C GLU A 227 10.41 -28.82 9.72
N LEU A 228 9.64 -29.84 10.17
CA LEU A 228 8.61 -30.49 9.36
C LEU A 228 7.41 -29.60 9.04
N ALA A 229 7.04 -28.71 9.94
CA ALA A 229 5.83 -27.88 9.82
C ALA A 229 6.14 -26.38 9.69
N ASP A 230 7.22 -26.03 8.99
CA ASP A 230 7.61 -24.64 8.68
C ASP A 230 7.57 -23.71 9.91
N GLY A 231 8.17 -24.17 11.04
CA GLY A 231 8.29 -23.39 12.26
C GLY A 231 7.09 -23.50 13.22
N LEU A 232 6.23 -24.51 13.06
CA LEU A 232 5.12 -24.81 13.96
C LEU A 232 5.34 -26.15 14.67
N ALA A 233 5.07 -26.22 15.97
CA ALA A 233 5.05 -27.45 16.73
C ALA A 233 3.82 -27.50 17.64
N LEU A 234 3.17 -28.66 17.73
CA LEU A 234 2.00 -28.89 18.57
C LEU A 234 2.36 -29.90 19.66
N VAL A 235 2.19 -29.52 20.91
CA VAL A 235 2.37 -30.45 22.06
C VAL A 235 1.00 -30.72 22.65
N GLY A 236 0.54 -31.95 22.52
CA GLY A 236 -0.71 -32.43 23.11
C GLY A 236 -0.43 -33.18 24.40
N VAL A 237 -1.09 -32.81 25.49
CA VAL A 237 -1.15 -33.62 26.71
C VAL A 237 -2.18 -34.73 26.49
N ILE A 238 -1.81 -35.98 26.75
CA ILE A 238 -2.77 -37.08 26.61
C ILE A 238 -3.87 -36.91 27.65
N ASP A 239 -5.11 -36.82 27.17
CA ASP A 239 -6.32 -36.55 27.97
C ASP A 239 -6.33 -35.12 28.60
N GLY A 240 -5.58 -34.15 28.01
CA GLY A 240 -5.45 -32.79 28.49
C GLY A 240 -5.44 -31.73 27.36
N GLU A 241 -4.91 -30.56 27.69
CA GLU A 241 -4.86 -29.43 26.76
C GLU A 241 -3.74 -29.57 25.72
N GLU A 242 -3.91 -28.87 24.62
CA GLU A 242 -2.90 -28.74 23.56
C GLU A 242 -2.21 -27.38 23.60
N MET A 243 -0.91 -27.37 23.41
CA MET A 243 -0.09 -26.18 23.30
C MET A 243 0.48 -26.08 21.89
N LEU A 244 0.09 -25.06 21.13
CA LEU A 244 0.69 -24.80 19.83
C LEU A 244 1.80 -23.77 20.01
N PHE A 245 2.97 -24.10 19.52
CA PHE A 245 4.17 -23.27 19.52
C PHE A 245 4.48 -22.80 18.11
N SER A 246 5.09 -21.61 18.01
CA SER A 246 5.55 -21.07 16.73
C SER A 246 6.90 -20.40 16.87
N GLN A 247 7.84 -20.82 16.03
CA GLN A 247 9.13 -20.18 15.87
C GLN A 247 9.05 -18.95 14.95
N ASN A 248 8.01 -18.89 14.11
CA ASN A 248 7.72 -17.77 13.21
C ASN A 248 6.68 -16.84 13.84
N TYR A 249 6.63 -15.59 13.36
CA TYR A 249 5.54 -14.68 13.71
C TYR A 249 4.22 -15.16 13.11
N SER A 250 3.55 -16.11 13.76
CA SER A 250 2.27 -16.64 13.28
C SER A 250 1.17 -16.59 14.32
N CYS A 251 -0.05 -16.29 13.88
CA CYS A 251 -1.21 -16.37 14.73
C CYS A 251 -1.67 -17.82 14.84
N VAL A 252 -1.64 -18.35 16.05
CA VAL A 252 -2.01 -19.73 16.38
C VAL A 252 -3.46 -20.06 15.99
N GLU A 253 -4.39 -19.12 16.19
CA GLU A 253 -5.82 -19.34 15.88
C GLU A 253 -6.17 -19.11 14.41
N CYS A 254 -5.66 -18.04 13.81
CA CYS A 254 -6.03 -17.66 12.44
C CYS A 254 -5.13 -18.28 11.37
N GLY A 255 -3.99 -18.87 11.74
CA GLY A 255 -3.01 -19.46 10.82
C GLY A 255 -2.33 -18.44 9.90
N ILE A 256 -2.34 -17.15 10.27
CA ILE A 256 -1.67 -16.09 9.50
C ILE A 256 -0.23 -16.00 10.00
N SER A 257 0.72 -16.15 9.09
CA SER A 257 2.13 -15.84 9.34
C SER A 257 2.43 -14.43 8.91
N ILE A 258 3.22 -13.72 9.73
CA ILE A 258 3.80 -12.41 9.41
C ILE A 258 5.26 -12.67 9.05
N GLU A 259 5.70 -12.15 7.91
CA GLU A 259 7.11 -12.19 7.52
C GLU A 259 7.97 -11.42 8.53
N GLU A 260 9.27 -11.69 8.55
CA GLU A 260 10.21 -10.98 9.41
C GLU A 260 10.08 -9.46 9.25
N LEU A 261 10.01 -8.77 10.39
CA LEU A 261 9.80 -7.32 10.42
C LEU A 261 11.09 -6.57 10.06
N GLU A 262 11.25 -6.26 8.79
CA GLU A 262 12.36 -5.46 8.28
C GLU A 262 11.92 -4.00 8.02
N PRO A 263 12.83 -3.01 8.01
CA PRO A 263 12.46 -1.63 7.69
C PRO A 263 11.79 -1.47 6.33
N ARG A 264 12.11 -2.33 5.34
CA ARG A 264 11.46 -2.32 4.02
C ARG A 264 9.98 -2.74 4.06
N SER A 265 9.59 -3.55 5.05
CA SER A 265 8.20 -3.98 5.26
C SER A 265 7.29 -2.81 5.67
N PHE A 266 7.84 -1.76 6.27
CA PHE A 266 7.11 -0.56 6.68
C PHE A 266 7.14 0.57 5.63
N SER A 267 7.64 0.32 4.42
CA SER A 267 7.68 1.30 3.34
C SER A 267 6.53 1.10 2.38
N PHE A 268 5.69 2.12 2.22
CA PHE A 268 4.65 2.13 1.19
C PHE A 268 5.20 2.31 -0.25
N ASN A 269 6.51 2.62 -0.39
CA ASN A 269 7.22 2.67 -1.68
C ASN A 269 7.90 1.35 -2.05
N SER A 270 7.85 0.36 -1.14
CA SER A 270 8.44 -0.95 -1.35
C SER A 270 7.33 -2.00 -1.57
N PRO A 271 7.47 -2.94 -2.50
CA PRO A 271 6.49 -4.00 -2.73
C PRO A 271 6.32 -4.93 -1.51
N PHE A 272 7.31 -4.97 -0.59
CA PHE A 272 7.23 -5.74 0.65
C PHE A 272 6.20 -5.16 1.62
N GLY A 273 6.05 -3.84 1.70
CA GLY A 273 5.16 -3.16 2.63
C GLY A 273 3.91 -2.54 2.00
N ALA A 274 3.98 -2.17 0.73
CA ALA A 274 2.90 -1.49 0.03
C ALA A 274 1.63 -2.35 -0.04
N CYS A 275 0.48 -1.74 0.16
CA CYS A 275 -0.80 -2.37 -0.10
C CYS A 275 -0.88 -2.85 -1.56
N PRO A 276 -1.13 -4.14 -1.83
CA PRO A 276 -1.12 -4.68 -3.20
C PRO A 276 -2.23 -4.10 -4.08
N ALA A 277 -3.36 -3.71 -3.49
CA ALA A 277 -4.50 -3.18 -4.23
C ALA A 277 -4.28 -1.76 -4.78
N CYS A 278 -3.54 -0.90 -4.06
CA CYS A 278 -3.24 0.48 -4.49
C CYS A 278 -1.75 0.74 -4.73
N THR A 279 -0.90 -0.28 -4.65
CA THR A 279 0.57 -0.17 -4.82
C THR A 279 1.20 0.93 -3.97
N GLY A 280 0.69 1.12 -2.73
CA GLY A 280 1.18 2.12 -1.79
C GLY A 280 0.67 3.55 -1.99
N LEU A 281 -0.27 3.78 -2.90
CA LEU A 281 -0.85 5.10 -3.14
C LEU A 281 -1.88 5.50 -2.08
N GLY A 282 -2.55 4.53 -1.47
CA GLY A 282 -3.64 4.77 -0.50
C GLY A 282 -4.97 5.11 -1.15
N MET A 283 -4.96 5.51 -2.41
CA MET A 283 -6.12 5.89 -3.20
C MET A 283 -6.20 5.04 -4.45
N GLN A 284 -7.39 4.91 -4.99
CA GLN A 284 -7.65 4.29 -6.29
C GLN A 284 -8.51 5.22 -7.13
N SER A 285 -8.18 5.28 -8.41
CA SER A 285 -9.00 5.98 -9.37
C SER A 285 -10.13 5.06 -9.81
N LYS A 286 -11.37 5.47 -9.60
CA LYS A 286 -12.57 4.75 -10.00
C LYS A 286 -13.47 5.62 -10.86
N ILE A 287 -14.17 5.01 -11.78
CA ILE A 287 -15.16 5.71 -12.58
C ILE A 287 -16.38 6.00 -11.72
N SER A 288 -16.80 7.28 -11.68
CA SER A 288 -17.98 7.73 -10.95
C SER A 288 -19.22 7.67 -11.86
N PRO A 289 -20.27 6.92 -11.51
CA PRO A 289 -21.55 6.96 -12.21
C PRO A 289 -22.17 8.36 -12.28
N GLU A 290 -21.99 9.15 -11.22
CA GLU A 290 -22.50 10.52 -11.14
C GLU A 290 -21.89 11.45 -12.19
N LEU A 291 -20.62 11.24 -12.54
CA LEU A 291 -19.96 12.02 -13.60
C LEU A 291 -20.36 11.55 -15.01
N ILE A 292 -20.76 10.26 -15.16
CA ILE A 292 -21.23 9.72 -16.43
C ILE A 292 -22.63 10.24 -16.75
N ILE A 293 -23.50 10.33 -15.73
CA ILE A 293 -24.87 10.83 -15.84
C ILE A 293 -24.83 12.37 -15.81
N ALA A 294 -24.63 12.97 -16.97
CA ALA A 294 -24.51 14.44 -17.06
C ALA A 294 -25.85 15.16 -16.86
N HIS A 295 -26.95 14.52 -17.22
CA HIS A 295 -28.31 15.08 -17.24
C HIS A 295 -29.31 14.09 -16.61
N PRO A 296 -29.37 14.00 -15.26
CA PRO A 296 -30.25 13.04 -14.58
C PRO A 296 -31.74 13.32 -14.84
N GLU A 297 -32.10 14.56 -15.21
CA GLU A 297 -33.43 14.99 -15.61
C GLU A 297 -33.86 14.54 -17.01
N ARG A 298 -32.92 14.01 -17.80
CA ARG A 298 -33.18 13.45 -19.13
C ARG A 298 -33.30 11.94 -19.07
N SER A 299 -33.96 11.40 -20.07
CA SER A 299 -34.04 9.95 -20.27
C SER A 299 -32.81 9.41 -21.02
N LEU A 300 -32.64 8.08 -21.02
CA LEU A 300 -31.59 7.43 -21.81
C LEU A 300 -31.75 7.68 -23.32
N ALA A 301 -32.95 7.78 -23.79
CA ALA A 301 -33.28 8.12 -25.19
C ALA A 301 -32.98 9.56 -25.55
N GLU A 302 -32.93 10.48 -24.55
CA GLU A 302 -32.64 11.90 -24.74
C GLU A 302 -31.16 12.24 -24.43
N GLY A 303 -30.30 11.24 -24.15
CA GLY A 303 -28.89 11.42 -23.95
C GLY A 303 -28.50 11.89 -22.54
N ALA A 304 -29.08 11.28 -21.50
CA ALA A 304 -28.68 11.48 -20.12
C ALA A 304 -27.21 11.13 -19.86
N ILE A 305 -26.67 10.19 -20.66
CA ILE A 305 -25.28 9.73 -20.54
C ILE A 305 -24.38 10.43 -21.55
N LYS A 306 -23.27 10.98 -21.11
CA LYS A 306 -22.43 11.86 -21.94
C LYS A 306 -21.12 11.24 -22.43
N ILE A 307 -20.75 10.05 -21.99
CA ILE A 307 -19.46 9.46 -22.37
C ILE A 307 -19.47 8.81 -23.75
N SER A 308 -18.37 8.93 -24.50
CA SER A 308 -18.17 8.32 -25.81
C SER A 308 -18.42 6.81 -25.82
N GLY A 309 -19.17 6.34 -26.80
CA GLY A 309 -19.65 4.98 -26.93
C GLY A 309 -21.00 4.68 -26.24
N TRP A 310 -21.49 5.61 -25.37
CA TRP A 310 -22.75 5.48 -24.66
C TRP A 310 -23.67 6.71 -24.82
N SER A 311 -23.17 7.81 -25.38
CA SER A 311 -23.89 9.07 -25.52
C SER A 311 -24.74 9.19 -26.76
N SER A 312 -24.62 8.25 -27.71
CA SER A 312 -25.36 8.33 -28.97
C SER A 312 -26.83 7.91 -28.77
N VAL A 313 -27.74 8.77 -29.23
CA VAL A 313 -29.20 8.55 -29.25
C VAL A 313 -29.76 8.26 -30.65
N ALA A 314 -28.87 8.02 -31.63
CA ALA A 314 -29.30 7.62 -32.98
C ALA A 314 -29.92 6.22 -32.95
N ASP A 315 -30.96 6.00 -33.73
CA ASP A 315 -31.76 4.75 -33.72
C ASP A 315 -30.94 3.50 -34.05
N ASP A 316 -29.86 3.64 -34.77
CA ASP A 316 -28.93 2.57 -35.16
C ASP A 316 -27.67 2.50 -34.25
N SER A 317 -27.62 3.31 -33.18
CA SER A 317 -26.46 3.31 -32.28
C SER A 317 -26.45 2.08 -31.38
N MET A 318 -25.24 1.56 -31.12
CA MET A 318 -25.03 0.44 -30.19
C MET A 318 -25.49 0.76 -28.75
N SER A 319 -25.35 2.01 -28.32
CA SER A 319 -25.81 2.47 -27.00
C SER A 319 -27.33 2.39 -26.89
N LEU A 320 -28.09 2.93 -27.86
CA LEU A 320 -29.54 2.92 -27.82
C LEU A 320 -30.11 1.49 -27.97
N MET A 321 -29.46 0.66 -28.78
CA MET A 321 -29.82 -0.76 -28.88
C MET A 321 -29.61 -1.51 -27.55
N ALA A 322 -28.50 -1.20 -26.83
CA ALA A 322 -28.26 -1.79 -25.52
C ALA A 322 -29.31 -1.32 -24.50
N TYR A 323 -29.66 -0.03 -24.48
CA TYR A 323 -30.70 0.50 -23.59
C TYR A 323 -32.07 -0.11 -23.85
N ARG A 324 -32.46 -0.31 -25.14
CA ARG A 324 -33.70 -0.98 -25.51
C ARG A 324 -33.73 -2.44 -25.06
N GLY A 325 -32.64 -3.17 -25.23
CA GLY A 325 -32.56 -4.57 -24.79
C GLY A 325 -32.67 -4.70 -23.25
N LEU A 326 -32.06 -3.81 -22.51
CA LEU A 326 -32.19 -3.73 -21.05
C LEU A 326 -33.65 -3.38 -20.66
N ALA A 327 -34.24 -2.37 -21.32
CA ALA A 327 -35.59 -1.92 -21.07
C ALA A 327 -36.63 -3.03 -21.29
N GLU A 328 -36.49 -3.78 -22.40
CA GLU A 328 -37.36 -4.91 -22.72
C GLU A 328 -37.24 -6.05 -21.72
N HIS A 329 -35.99 -6.32 -21.28
CA HIS A 329 -35.74 -7.43 -20.36
C HIS A 329 -36.20 -7.12 -18.91
N TYR A 330 -35.96 -5.90 -18.42
CA TYR A 330 -36.27 -5.50 -17.03
C TYR A 330 -37.61 -4.72 -16.90
N GLY A 331 -38.33 -4.48 -17.99
CA GLY A 331 -39.66 -3.91 -17.95
C GLY A 331 -39.76 -2.43 -17.60
N PHE A 332 -38.81 -1.60 -18.06
CA PHE A 332 -38.87 -0.15 -17.87
C PHE A 332 -38.91 0.61 -19.21
N ASP A 333 -39.21 1.91 -19.18
CA ASP A 333 -39.24 2.76 -20.37
C ASP A 333 -37.95 3.57 -20.48
N ILE A 334 -37.26 3.48 -21.63
CA ILE A 334 -36.03 4.27 -21.91
C ILE A 334 -36.28 5.78 -21.99
N ASN A 335 -37.58 6.21 -22.10
CA ASN A 335 -37.98 7.61 -22.09
C ASN A 335 -38.21 8.16 -20.68
N THR A 336 -38.11 7.32 -19.63
CA THR A 336 -38.19 7.78 -18.25
C THR A 336 -36.94 8.53 -17.88
N PRO A 337 -37.00 9.71 -17.21
CA PRO A 337 -35.84 10.41 -16.68
C PRO A 337 -35.00 9.50 -15.81
N VAL A 338 -33.68 9.61 -15.93
CA VAL A 338 -32.76 8.71 -15.21
C VAL A 338 -32.91 8.85 -13.67
N CYS A 339 -33.24 10.04 -13.17
CA CYS A 339 -33.50 10.27 -11.74
C CYS A 339 -34.76 9.57 -11.21
N GLU A 340 -35.67 9.11 -12.08
CA GLU A 340 -36.87 8.40 -11.72
C GLU A 340 -36.78 6.87 -11.91
N LEU A 341 -35.68 6.39 -12.51
CA LEU A 341 -35.42 4.96 -12.69
C LEU A 341 -35.10 4.27 -11.36
N PRO A 342 -35.56 3.03 -11.15
CA PRO A 342 -35.25 2.25 -9.95
C PRO A 342 -33.72 2.09 -9.75
N GLU A 343 -33.27 2.16 -8.49
CA GLU A 343 -31.86 2.00 -8.13
C GLU A 343 -31.29 0.65 -8.58
N GLU A 344 -32.09 -0.41 -8.52
CA GLU A 344 -31.71 -1.74 -8.98
C GLU A 344 -31.37 -1.74 -10.48
N PHE A 345 -32.21 -1.10 -11.30
CA PHE A 345 -31.91 -0.94 -12.70
C PHE A 345 -30.68 -0.09 -12.97
N MET A 346 -30.52 1.02 -12.25
CA MET A 346 -29.33 1.86 -12.37
C MET A 346 -28.05 1.10 -12.02
N ASN A 347 -28.10 0.22 -11.04
CA ASN A 347 -26.98 -0.67 -10.72
C ASN A 347 -26.64 -1.62 -11.86
N ILE A 348 -27.65 -2.22 -12.52
CA ILE A 348 -27.44 -3.07 -13.69
C ILE A 348 -26.86 -2.25 -14.85
N LEU A 349 -27.41 -1.08 -15.14
CA LEU A 349 -26.91 -0.21 -16.19
C LEU A 349 -25.44 0.19 -15.99
N MET A 350 -25.05 0.50 -14.76
CA MET A 350 -23.68 0.91 -14.44
C MET A 350 -22.72 -0.25 -14.29
N TYR A 351 -23.11 -1.34 -13.61
CA TYR A 351 -22.19 -2.42 -13.21
C TYR A 351 -22.45 -3.76 -13.89
N GLY A 352 -23.52 -3.86 -14.72
CA GLY A 352 -23.83 -5.04 -15.53
C GLY A 352 -24.76 -6.04 -14.88
N SER A 353 -25.23 -7.01 -15.70
CA SER A 353 -26.20 -8.05 -15.32
C SER A 353 -25.55 -9.29 -14.65
N GLY A 354 -24.24 -9.28 -14.37
CA GLY A 354 -23.54 -10.46 -13.86
C GLY A 354 -23.49 -11.59 -14.90
N GLU A 355 -24.00 -12.76 -14.54
CA GLU A 355 -24.07 -13.93 -15.42
C GLU A 355 -25.41 -14.01 -16.22
N GLU A 356 -26.38 -13.16 -15.89
CA GLU A 356 -27.68 -13.11 -16.53
C GLU A 356 -27.55 -12.66 -17.98
N LYS A 357 -28.08 -13.48 -18.91
CA LYS A 357 -28.06 -13.21 -20.34
C LYS A 357 -29.27 -12.39 -20.73
N ILE A 358 -29.00 -11.32 -21.45
CA ILE A 358 -30.02 -10.39 -21.96
C ILE A 358 -30.05 -10.50 -23.47
N GLN A 359 -31.27 -10.48 -24.05
CA GLN A 359 -31.47 -10.50 -25.49
C GLN A 359 -31.29 -9.09 -26.06
N PHE A 360 -30.36 -8.95 -27.00
CA PHE A 360 -30.14 -7.71 -27.75
C PHE A 360 -30.46 -7.90 -29.22
N SER A 361 -30.97 -6.83 -29.85
CA SER A 361 -31.29 -6.81 -31.28
C SER A 361 -30.41 -5.80 -32.00
N ILE A 362 -29.69 -6.26 -33.03
CA ILE A 362 -28.95 -5.38 -33.94
C ILE A 362 -29.69 -5.26 -35.24
N LYS A 363 -30.09 -4.04 -35.62
CA LYS A 363 -30.69 -3.75 -36.92
C LYS A 363 -29.61 -3.23 -37.87
N THR A 364 -29.39 -3.97 -38.98
CA THR A 364 -28.48 -3.53 -40.03
C THR A 364 -29.29 -3.47 -41.33
N GLY A 365 -29.79 -2.29 -41.68
CA GLY A 365 -30.68 -2.09 -42.81
C GLY A 365 -32.00 -2.85 -42.63
N ARG A 366 -32.29 -3.81 -43.53
CA ARG A 366 -33.52 -4.66 -43.49
C ARG A 366 -33.39 -5.93 -42.65
N HIS A 367 -32.21 -6.23 -42.09
CA HIS A 367 -31.97 -7.43 -41.32
C HIS A 367 -31.90 -7.09 -39.83
N GLU A 368 -32.65 -7.85 -39.02
CA GLU A 368 -32.56 -7.83 -37.54
C GLU A 368 -31.88 -9.13 -37.09
N ARG A 369 -30.81 -9.00 -36.31
CA ARG A 369 -30.12 -10.13 -35.71
C ARG A 369 -30.25 -10.04 -34.20
N LYS A 370 -30.84 -11.09 -33.61
CA LYS A 370 -30.94 -11.21 -32.15
C LYS A 370 -29.81 -12.09 -31.63
N TYR A 371 -29.24 -11.70 -30.49
CA TYR A 371 -28.22 -12.47 -29.79
C TYR A 371 -28.40 -12.30 -28.27
N GLU A 372 -27.94 -13.27 -27.50
CA GLU A 372 -28.03 -13.29 -26.05
C GLU A 372 -26.63 -13.24 -25.46
N GLN A 373 -26.39 -12.27 -24.56
CA GLN A 373 -25.15 -12.15 -23.81
C GLN A 373 -25.38 -11.41 -22.50
N PRO A 374 -24.50 -11.61 -21.47
CA PRO A 374 -24.52 -10.76 -20.29
C PRO A 374 -24.22 -9.32 -20.67
N PHE A 375 -24.85 -8.38 -19.97
CA PHE A 375 -24.52 -6.96 -20.10
C PHE A 375 -23.33 -6.60 -19.19
N GLU A 376 -22.26 -6.06 -19.78
CA GLU A 376 -21.04 -5.73 -19.05
C GLU A 376 -21.21 -4.58 -18.04
N GLY A 377 -22.11 -3.64 -18.33
CA GLY A 377 -22.26 -2.39 -17.59
C GLY A 377 -21.33 -1.27 -18.09
N ILE A 378 -21.80 -0.03 -17.98
CA ILE A 378 -21.08 1.13 -18.50
C ILE A 378 -19.75 1.32 -17.77
N VAL A 379 -19.73 1.30 -16.44
CA VAL A 379 -18.53 1.48 -15.61
C VAL A 379 -17.48 0.42 -15.94
N ARG A 380 -17.86 -0.87 -15.93
CA ARG A 380 -16.91 -1.96 -16.23
C ARG A 380 -16.34 -1.87 -17.66
N SER A 381 -17.21 -1.52 -18.62
CA SER A 381 -16.79 -1.31 -20.01
C SER A 381 -15.74 -0.19 -20.12
N LEU A 382 -15.95 0.91 -19.40
CA LEU A 382 -15.00 2.04 -19.37
C LEU A 382 -13.70 1.69 -18.65
N GLU A 383 -13.77 0.98 -17.52
CA GLU A 383 -12.59 0.50 -16.79
C GLU A 383 -11.75 -0.45 -17.66
N ARG A 384 -12.38 -1.36 -18.40
CA ARG A 384 -11.71 -2.23 -19.36
C ARG A 384 -11.06 -1.42 -20.47
N ARG A 385 -11.82 -0.51 -21.12
CA ARG A 385 -11.29 0.38 -22.17
C ARG A 385 -10.13 1.22 -21.70
N PHE A 386 -10.20 1.81 -20.50
CA PHE A 386 -9.11 2.59 -19.91
C PHE A 386 -7.83 1.76 -19.72
N ARG A 387 -7.98 0.50 -19.34
CA ARG A 387 -6.87 -0.44 -19.11
C ARG A 387 -6.23 -0.93 -20.41
N GLU A 388 -7.06 -1.23 -21.42
CA GLU A 388 -6.64 -1.87 -22.66
C GLU A 388 -6.21 -0.87 -23.75
N THR A 389 -6.66 0.38 -23.67
CA THR A 389 -6.34 1.37 -24.72
C THR A 389 -4.89 1.82 -24.68
N GLY A 390 -4.25 1.88 -25.87
CA GLY A 390 -2.95 2.53 -26.06
C GLY A 390 -3.06 4.03 -26.39
N SER A 391 -4.29 4.57 -26.55
CA SER A 391 -4.50 5.97 -26.94
C SER A 391 -4.58 6.88 -25.73
N GLU A 392 -3.66 7.82 -25.61
CA GLU A 392 -3.65 8.83 -24.54
C GLU A 392 -4.90 9.74 -24.57
N MET A 393 -5.46 10.02 -25.76
CA MET A 393 -6.68 10.79 -25.91
C MET A 393 -7.89 10.07 -25.26
N VAL A 394 -8.04 8.75 -25.48
CA VAL A 394 -9.11 7.95 -24.87
C VAL A 394 -8.92 7.85 -23.37
N LYS A 395 -7.69 7.68 -22.88
CA LYS A 395 -7.38 7.71 -21.44
C LYS A 395 -7.73 9.04 -20.81
N GLN A 396 -7.40 10.14 -21.47
CA GLN A 396 -7.71 11.49 -20.99
C GLN A 396 -9.22 11.74 -20.96
N GLU A 397 -9.95 11.28 -21.98
CA GLU A 397 -11.41 11.37 -22.03
C GLU A 397 -12.05 10.59 -20.88
N ILE A 398 -11.71 9.29 -20.71
CA ILE A 398 -12.27 8.47 -19.64
C ILE A 398 -11.81 9.00 -18.26
N GLY A 399 -10.59 9.51 -18.15
CA GLY A 399 -10.05 10.08 -16.92
C GLY A 399 -10.85 11.25 -16.35
N GLN A 400 -11.62 12.00 -17.18
CA GLN A 400 -12.51 13.05 -16.71
C GLN A 400 -13.72 12.55 -15.91
N TYR A 401 -14.05 11.27 -16.05
CA TYR A 401 -15.13 10.59 -15.30
C TYR A 401 -14.62 9.79 -14.12
N MET A 402 -13.35 9.93 -13.77
CA MET A 402 -12.73 9.25 -12.65
C MET A 402 -12.60 10.14 -11.42
N VAL A 403 -12.90 9.56 -10.26
CA VAL A 403 -12.69 10.15 -8.94
C VAL A 403 -11.65 9.36 -8.17
N MET A 404 -10.93 10.04 -7.31
CA MET A 404 -9.97 9.42 -6.40
C MET A 404 -10.67 9.02 -5.11
N GLU A 405 -10.75 7.72 -4.83
CA GLU A 405 -11.34 7.18 -3.61
C GLU A 405 -10.29 6.48 -2.74
N PRO A 406 -10.48 6.50 -1.40
CA PRO A 406 -9.62 5.70 -0.52
C PRO A 406 -9.63 4.22 -0.93
N CYS A 407 -8.46 3.62 -0.98
CA CYS A 407 -8.33 2.19 -1.31
C CYS A 407 -9.17 1.33 -0.34
N PRO A 408 -10.07 0.46 -0.81
CA PRO A 408 -10.95 -0.33 0.07
C PRO A 408 -10.19 -1.31 0.96
N VAL A 409 -9.00 -1.76 0.55
CA VAL A 409 -8.19 -2.72 1.30
C VAL A 409 -7.44 -2.04 2.44
N CYS A 410 -6.66 -0.99 2.16
CA CYS A 410 -5.87 -0.30 3.18
C CYS A 410 -6.57 0.95 3.76
N ARG A 411 -7.73 1.35 3.26
CA ARG A 411 -8.51 2.51 3.71
C ARG A 411 -7.69 3.81 3.79
N GLY A 412 -6.83 4.01 2.78
CA GLY A 412 -5.95 5.17 2.72
C GLY A 412 -4.60 5.02 3.43
N LEU A 413 -4.37 3.96 4.19
CA LEU A 413 -3.17 3.77 5.03
C LEU A 413 -1.94 3.26 4.25
N ARG A 414 -2.06 2.95 2.96
CA ARG A 414 -0.97 2.66 1.99
C ARG A 414 -0.22 1.34 2.19
N LEU A 415 -0.32 0.70 3.36
CA LEU A 415 0.45 -0.50 3.74
C LEU A 415 -0.43 -1.75 3.74
N LYS A 416 0.22 -2.93 3.74
CA LYS A 416 -0.42 -4.24 3.90
C LYS A 416 -1.10 -4.35 5.27
N PRO A 417 -2.20 -5.11 5.41
CA PRO A 417 -2.87 -5.34 6.70
C PRO A 417 -1.96 -5.92 7.79
N GLU A 418 -1.03 -6.81 7.41
CA GLU A 418 -0.08 -7.44 8.33
C GLU A 418 0.91 -6.42 8.90
N VAL A 419 1.33 -5.45 8.10
CA VAL A 419 2.20 -4.35 8.50
C VAL A 419 1.45 -3.34 9.38
N LEU A 420 0.18 -3.06 9.04
CA LEU A 420 -0.69 -2.18 9.84
C LEU A 420 -1.06 -2.80 11.19
N ALA A 421 -0.91 -4.10 11.35
CA ALA A 421 -1.13 -4.80 12.61
C ALA A 421 0.10 -4.75 13.54
N VAL A 422 1.20 -4.10 13.16
CA VAL A 422 2.37 -3.89 14.02
C VAL A 422 2.26 -2.54 14.72
N THR A 423 2.40 -2.52 16.05
CA THR A 423 2.26 -1.29 16.86
C THR A 423 3.51 -0.99 17.69
N VAL A 424 3.72 0.29 17.96
CA VAL A 424 4.63 0.82 18.95
C VAL A 424 3.81 1.77 19.82
N GLY A 425 3.69 1.50 21.14
CA GLY A 425 2.87 2.30 22.02
C GLY A 425 1.42 2.43 21.53
N ASP A 426 0.80 1.31 21.12
CA ASP A 426 -0.59 1.18 20.66
C ASP A 426 -0.93 1.83 19.30
N LEU A 427 0.00 2.51 18.64
CA LEU A 427 -0.19 3.05 17.29
C LEU A 427 0.60 2.27 16.24
N ASN A 428 0.00 2.01 15.08
CA ASN A 428 0.76 1.56 13.93
C ASN A 428 1.43 2.75 13.21
N ILE A 429 2.39 2.45 12.33
CA ILE A 429 3.18 3.49 11.64
C ILE A 429 2.32 4.46 10.81
N ALA A 430 1.22 3.99 10.22
CA ALA A 430 0.33 4.83 9.44
C ALA A 430 -0.51 5.75 10.35
N GLN A 431 -1.03 5.23 11.46
CA GLN A 431 -1.73 6.04 12.46
C GLN A 431 -0.83 7.13 13.04
N LEU A 432 0.40 6.77 13.42
CA LEU A 432 1.39 7.75 13.90
C LEU A 432 1.67 8.81 12.83
N SER A 433 1.75 8.42 11.55
CA SER A 433 1.98 9.35 10.46
C SER A 433 0.80 10.30 10.18
N LEU A 434 -0.42 9.94 10.59
CA LEU A 434 -1.61 10.77 10.49
C LEU A 434 -1.71 11.83 11.60
N LEU A 435 -0.98 11.66 12.71
CA LEU A 435 -0.89 12.69 13.75
C LEU A 435 -0.23 13.95 13.20
N SER A 436 -0.59 15.10 13.77
CA SER A 436 0.19 16.32 13.56
C SER A 436 1.60 16.17 14.10
N VAL A 437 2.54 16.93 13.58
CA VAL A 437 3.95 16.93 14.06
C VAL A 437 4.01 17.15 15.57
N LYS A 438 3.15 18.06 16.09
CA LYS A 438 3.05 18.32 17.53
C LYS A 438 2.57 17.10 18.31
N GLU A 439 1.50 16.44 17.86
CA GLU A 439 0.95 15.24 18.51
C GLU A 439 1.93 14.06 18.40
N ALA A 440 2.56 13.87 17.22
CA ALA A 440 3.57 12.84 17.02
C ALA A 440 4.77 13.03 17.96
N ARG A 441 5.21 14.28 18.17
CA ARG A 441 6.27 14.60 19.15
C ARG A 441 5.85 14.22 20.57
N VAL A 442 4.66 14.65 21.01
CA VAL A 442 4.13 14.32 22.35
C VAL A 442 4.03 12.80 22.53
N PHE A 443 3.59 12.07 21.50
CA PHE A 443 3.53 10.62 21.53
C PHE A 443 4.92 9.99 21.69
N ILE A 444 5.89 10.40 20.90
CA ILE A 444 7.27 9.87 20.94
C ILE A 444 7.94 10.16 22.30
N ASP A 445 7.78 11.40 22.83
CA ASP A 445 8.38 11.81 24.10
C ASP A 445 7.76 11.08 25.31
N ASN A 446 6.53 10.58 25.21
CA ASN A 446 5.82 9.86 26.27
C ASN A 446 5.76 8.33 26.08
N LEU A 447 6.51 7.76 25.12
CA LEU A 447 6.55 6.32 24.91
C LEU A 447 7.05 5.60 26.18
N LYS A 448 6.25 4.63 26.65
CA LYS A 448 6.63 3.75 27.75
C LYS A 448 7.26 2.49 27.18
N LEU A 449 8.57 2.38 27.29
CA LEU A 449 9.36 1.28 26.77
C LEU A 449 9.99 0.49 27.93
N SER A 450 10.13 -0.81 27.75
CA SER A 450 10.95 -1.64 28.64
C SER A 450 12.43 -1.23 28.57
N PRO A 451 13.25 -1.58 29.56
CA PRO A 451 14.69 -1.26 29.54
C PRO A 451 15.40 -1.77 28.27
N LYS A 452 15.03 -2.95 27.78
CA LYS A 452 15.56 -3.53 26.53
C LYS A 452 15.17 -2.72 25.31
N GLU A 453 13.88 -2.40 25.18
CA GLU A 453 13.36 -1.59 24.07
C GLU A 453 13.96 -0.18 24.07
N SER A 454 14.09 0.45 25.26
CA SER A 454 14.71 1.76 25.41
C SER A 454 16.16 1.77 24.90
N MET A 455 16.95 0.76 25.25
CA MET A 455 18.33 0.65 24.79
C MET A 455 18.43 0.47 23.27
N ILE A 456 17.52 -0.29 22.67
CA ILE A 456 17.47 -0.51 21.21
C ILE A 456 17.03 0.76 20.48
N ALA A 457 16.03 1.46 21.01
CA ALA A 457 15.37 2.58 20.34
C ALA A 457 16.00 3.94 20.62
N GLU A 458 16.90 4.09 21.61
CA GLU A 458 17.43 5.36 22.10
C GLU A 458 17.91 6.30 20.98
N ARG A 459 18.80 5.81 20.12
CA ARG A 459 19.34 6.62 19.00
C ARG A 459 18.27 6.96 17.96
N ILE A 460 17.38 6.04 17.69
CA ILE A 460 16.29 6.23 16.71
C ILE A 460 15.32 7.30 17.20
N LEU A 461 14.89 7.20 18.47
CA LEU A 461 13.98 8.16 19.09
C LEU A 461 14.60 9.56 19.18
N LYS A 462 15.89 9.66 19.48
CA LYS A 462 16.62 10.94 19.48
C LYS A 462 16.57 11.63 18.11
N GLU A 463 16.80 10.89 17.03
CA GLU A 463 16.74 11.41 15.67
C GLU A 463 15.33 11.85 15.28
N ILE A 464 14.30 11.05 15.63
CA ILE A 464 12.90 11.41 15.39
C ILE A 464 12.53 12.68 16.16
N SER A 465 12.79 12.73 17.47
CA SER A 465 12.48 13.88 18.33
C SER A 465 13.19 15.16 17.87
N THR A 466 14.45 15.06 17.43
CA THR A 466 15.21 16.20 16.90
C THR A 466 14.53 16.79 15.66
N ARG A 467 14.12 15.95 14.69
CA ARG A 467 13.47 16.39 13.47
C ARG A 467 12.05 16.94 13.72
N LEU A 468 11.27 16.27 14.57
CA LEU A 468 9.94 16.76 14.98
C LEU A 468 10.05 18.11 15.70
N SER A 469 11.04 18.27 16.59
CA SER A 469 11.30 19.53 17.29
C SER A 469 11.67 20.65 16.32
N PHE A 470 12.49 20.35 15.31
CA PHE A 470 12.83 21.32 14.27
C PHE A 470 11.57 21.80 13.53
N LEU A 471 10.68 20.88 13.08
CA LEU A 471 9.42 21.24 12.42
C LEU A 471 8.51 22.10 13.31
N CYS A 472 8.42 21.80 14.61
CA CYS A 472 7.71 22.64 15.57
C CYS A 472 8.31 24.05 15.67
N ASN A 473 9.65 24.15 15.76
CA ASN A 473 10.35 25.43 15.93
C ASN A 473 10.20 26.36 14.72
N VAL A 474 10.01 25.79 13.51
CA VAL A 474 9.76 26.58 12.30
C VAL A 474 8.28 26.83 12.04
N GLY A 475 7.38 26.46 12.98
CA GLY A 475 5.94 26.73 12.89
C GLY A 475 5.15 25.76 11.98
N LEU A 476 5.70 24.56 11.71
CA LEU A 476 5.06 23.51 10.89
C LEU A 476 4.43 22.39 11.75
N ASP A 477 4.14 22.67 13.00
CA ASP A 477 3.64 21.74 14.00
C ASP A 477 2.23 21.20 13.71
N TYR A 478 1.44 21.90 12.90
CA TYR A 478 0.10 21.54 12.45
C TYR A 478 0.08 20.53 11.28
N LEU A 479 1.20 20.34 10.58
CA LEU A 479 1.27 19.39 9.46
C LEU A 479 1.23 17.95 9.96
N THR A 480 0.64 17.05 9.16
CA THR A 480 0.75 15.60 9.40
C THR A 480 1.93 15.03 8.60
N LEU A 481 2.59 13.99 9.13
CA LEU A 481 3.70 13.33 8.43
C LEU A 481 3.23 12.63 7.15
N ALA A 482 1.95 12.20 7.09
CA ALA A 482 1.35 11.56 5.92
C ALA A 482 0.95 12.55 4.81
N ARG A 483 0.97 13.86 5.06
CA ARG A 483 0.61 14.89 4.08
C ARG A 483 1.56 14.83 2.89
N SER A 484 0.99 14.81 1.67
CA SER A 484 1.72 14.85 0.40
C SER A 484 2.32 16.21 0.13
#